data_b7caef75a00af6702c7d37b4999c64aa
#
_entry.id   b7caef75a00af6702c7d37b4999c64aa
#
_cell.length_a   1.000
_cell.length_b   1.000
_cell.length_c   1.000
_cell.angle_alpha   90.00
_cell.angle_beta   90.00
_cell.angle_gamma   90.00
#
_symmetry.space_group_name_H-M   'P 1'
#
loop_
_entity.id
_entity.type
_entity.pdbx_description
1 polymer ?
#
loop_
_entity_poly.entity_id
_entity_poly.type
_entity_poly.pdbx_seq_one_letter_code
_entity_poly.pdbx_strand_id
1 'polypeptide(L)'
;MDEEGFCYRIYRKETAMKEYETMHLVKMEDLNHHQTLFAARAAAWLVEAGFVAAGCACESSEGIVCRNLQNMSFTKPVQKGTLLRFLARVVYTGKSSFMVMVRAVDALQDTLYIEGMITFVTIDGETRKKREHHLTLDAPQDEQEQMQREAARRLLDMNKR
;
A
#
# COMPACT_ATOMS: atom_id res chain seq x y z
N MET A 1 3.39 20.31 -17.67
CA MET A 1 4.61 19.87 -16.93
C MET A 1 4.50 20.53 -15.57
N ASP A 2 3.86 19.84 -14.63
CA ASP A 2 3.50 20.40 -13.35
C ASP A 2 4.66 20.18 -12.39
N GLU A 3 5.01 21.22 -11.64
CA GLU A 3 6.27 21.37 -10.89
C GLU A 3 6.42 20.48 -9.64
N GLU A 4 5.65 19.42 -9.50
CA GLU A 4 5.84 18.43 -8.44
C GLU A 4 6.11 17.07 -9.08
N GLY A 5 7.40 16.78 -9.27
CA GLY A 5 7.89 15.60 -9.96
C GLY A 5 7.61 14.27 -9.28
N PHE A 6 6.36 13.86 -9.23
CA PHE A 6 5.98 12.50 -8.87
C PHE A 6 5.97 11.64 -10.14
N CYS A 7 6.99 10.82 -10.31
CA CYS A 7 7.06 9.87 -11.41
C CYS A 7 6.29 8.59 -11.03
N TYR A 8 5.01 8.52 -11.40
CA TYR A 8 4.23 7.28 -11.30
C TYR A 8 4.55 6.37 -12.48
N ARG A 9 5.26 5.30 -12.23
CA ARG A 9 5.47 4.26 -13.25
C ARG A 9 4.47 3.13 -13.02
N ILE A 10 3.40 3.10 -13.84
CA ILE A 10 2.44 2.01 -13.85
C ILE A 10 2.98 0.88 -14.73
N TYR A 11 3.45 -0.20 -14.10
CA TYR A 11 3.76 -1.43 -14.82
C TYR A 11 2.47 -2.21 -15.10
N ARG A 12 1.92 -2.09 -16.30
CA ARG A 12 0.89 -3.01 -16.79
C ARG A 12 1.54 -4.33 -17.24
N LYS A 13 1.43 -5.37 -16.43
CA LYS A 13 1.46 -6.74 -16.93
C LYS A 13 0.03 -7.16 -17.23
N GLU A 14 -0.22 -7.58 -18.44
CA GLU A 14 -1.57 -7.73 -19.05
C GLU A 14 -2.47 -8.82 -18.46
N THR A 15 -2.21 -9.47 -17.35
CA THR A 15 -3.08 -10.50 -16.73
C THR A 15 -2.81 -10.76 -15.24
N ALA A 16 -1.97 -9.94 -14.62
CA ALA A 16 -1.62 -10.12 -13.21
C ALA A 16 -2.33 -9.08 -12.34
N MET A 17 -2.58 -9.42 -11.10
CA MET A 17 -2.88 -8.43 -10.06
C MET A 17 -1.90 -7.27 -10.22
N LYS A 18 -2.46 -6.08 -10.42
CA LYS A 18 -1.66 -4.88 -10.64
C LYS A 18 -0.91 -4.55 -9.35
N GLU A 19 0.40 -4.59 -9.40
CA GLU A 19 1.25 -3.99 -8.38
C GLU A 19 1.55 -2.56 -8.79
N TYR A 20 1.29 -1.63 -7.88
CA TYR A 20 1.53 -0.21 -8.09
C TYR A 20 2.78 0.19 -7.33
N GLU A 21 3.53 1.11 -7.91
CA GLU A 21 4.83 1.51 -7.38
C GLU A 21 4.89 3.03 -7.16
N THR A 22 5.38 3.44 -5.99
CA THR A 22 5.78 4.81 -5.70
C THR A 22 7.19 4.81 -5.15
N MET A 23 7.91 5.92 -5.27
CA MET A 23 9.29 6.03 -4.81
C MET A 23 9.52 7.29 -3.99
N HIS A 24 10.35 7.16 -2.96
CA HIS A 24 10.80 8.28 -2.14
C HIS A 24 12.30 8.21 -1.89
N LEU A 25 12.97 9.36 -1.98
CA LEU A 25 14.33 9.55 -1.48
C LEU A 25 14.26 9.94 -0.01
N VAL A 26 14.94 9.21 0.86
CA VAL A 26 15.06 9.55 2.28
C VAL A 26 16.02 10.73 2.46
N LYS A 27 15.47 11.89 2.79
CA LYS A 27 16.19 13.14 2.99
C LYS A 27 16.44 13.43 4.47
N MET A 28 17.19 14.48 4.76
CA MET A 28 17.52 14.89 6.12
C MET A 28 16.28 15.25 6.96
N GLU A 29 15.31 15.91 6.34
CA GLU A 29 14.04 16.28 6.96
C GLU A 29 13.13 15.11 7.31
N ASP A 30 13.42 13.93 6.77
CA ASP A 30 12.63 12.70 7.01
C ASP A 30 13.16 11.88 8.21
N LEU A 31 14.28 12.31 8.80
CA LEU A 31 14.97 11.57 9.85
C LEU A 31 14.41 11.87 11.25
N ASN A 32 14.52 10.88 12.12
CA ASN A 32 14.31 11.02 13.56
C ASN A 32 15.61 11.43 14.27
N HIS A 33 15.56 11.52 15.60
CA HIS A 33 16.71 11.86 16.46
C HIS A 33 17.82 10.80 16.46
N HIS A 34 17.57 9.59 15.96
CA HIS A 34 18.58 8.55 15.75
C HIS A 34 19.24 8.60 14.38
N GLN A 35 18.94 9.60 13.56
CA GLN A 35 19.43 9.76 12.18
C GLN A 35 18.96 8.64 11.22
N THR A 36 17.82 8.04 11.49
CA THR A 36 17.15 7.10 10.61
C THR A 36 15.75 7.59 10.24
N LEU A 37 15.15 7.03 9.20
CA LEU A 37 13.82 7.42 8.76
C LEU A 37 12.82 7.41 9.92
N PHE A 38 12.14 8.53 10.11
CA PHE A 38 11.13 8.66 11.16
C PHE A 38 9.92 7.77 10.86
N ALA A 39 9.54 6.95 11.85
CA ALA A 39 8.46 5.97 11.68
C ALA A 39 7.14 6.57 11.20
N ALA A 40 6.77 7.76 11.69
CA ALA A 40 5.56 8.43 11.25
C ALA A 40 5.63 8.90 9.79
N ARG A 41 6.81 9.31 9.33
CA ARG A 41 7.05 9.64 7.92
C ARG A 41 6.90 8.39 7.04
N ALA A 42 7.51 7.29 7.46
CA ALA A 42 7.41 6.01 6.77
C ALA A 42 5.95 5.51 6.70
N ALA A 43 5.19 5.65 7.79
CA ALA A 43 3.78 5.31 7.83
C ALA A 43 2.96 6.18 6.86
N ALA A 44 3.24 7.49 6.79
CA ALA A 44 2.57 8.38 5.85
C ALA A 44 2.80 7.93 4.40
N TRP A 45 4.04 7.65 4.01
CA TRP A 45 4.36 7.16 2.67
C TRP A 45 3.74 5.79 2.36
N LEU A 46 3.71 4.91 3.35
CA LEU A 46 3.09 3.58 3.21
C LEU A 46 1.58 3.70 2.96
N VAL A 47 0.89 4.57 3.73
CA VAL A 47 -0.54 4.82 3.54
C VAL A 47 -0.82 5.48 2.20
N GLU A 48 0.01 6.43 1.78
CA GLU A 48 -0.09 7.08 0.47
C GLU A 48 0.05 6.07 -0.68
N ALA A 49 1.08 5.22 -0.63
CA ALA A 49 1.28 4.16 -1.64
C ALA A 49 0.08 3.20 -1.69
N GLY A 50 -0.46 2.84 -0.53
CA GLY A 50 -1.67 2.03 -0.44
C GLY A 50 -2.89 2.72 -1.02
N PHE A 51 -3.03 4.03 -0.79
CA PHE A 51 -4.13 4.82 -1.35
C PHE A 51 -4.02 4.97 -2.87
N VAL A 52 -2.80 5.13 -3.40
CA VAL A 52 -2.56 5.13 -4.86
C VAL A 52 -3.01 3.80 -5.47
N ALA A 53 -2.62 2.67 -4.88
CA ALA A 53 -3.05 1.36 -5.35
C ALA A 53 -4.57 1.19 -5.27
N ALA A 54 -5.20 1.65 -4.19
CA ALA A 54 -6.64 1.62 -4.01
C ALA A 54 -7.37 2.46 -5.06
N GLY A 55 -6.92 3.70 -5.29
CA GLY A 55 -7.50 4.61 -6.27
C GLY A 55 -7.37 4.09 -7.70
N CYS A 56 -6.21 3.55 -8.04
CA CYS A 56 -5.98 2.93 -9.35
C CYS A 56 -6.83 1.67 -9.54
N ALA A 57 -6.97 0.83 -8.52
CA ALA A 57 -7.81 -0.37 -8.59
C ALA A 57 -9.30 -0.03 -8.75
N CYS A 58 -9.78 1.00 -8.06
CA CYS A 58 -11.16 1.47 -8.15
C CYS A 58 -11.41 2.42 -9.33
N GLU A 59 -10.37 2.78 -10.08
CA GLU A 59 -10.42 3.80 -11.16
C GLU A 59 -11.01 5.15 -10.68
N SER A 60 -10.86 5.43 -9.39
CA SER A 60 -11.34 6.67 -8.75
C SER A 60 -10.63 6.87 -7.41
N SER A 61 -10.26 8.09 -7.12
CA SER A 61 -9.78 8.49 -5.78
C SER A 61 -10.90 8.91 -4.82
N GLU A 62 -12.12 9.08 -5.34
CA GLU A 62 -13.26 9.51 -4.54
C GLU A 62 -13.97 8.34 -3.86
N GLY A 63 -14.48 8.60 -2.67
CA GLY A 63 -15.25 7.61 -1.92
C GLY A 63 -14.43 6.42 -1.40
N ILE A 64 -13.12 6.56 -1.29
CA ILE A 64 -12.22 5.58 -0.67
C ILE A 64 -11.75 6.11 0.67
N VAL A 65 -11.99 5.37 1.73
CA VAL A 65 -11.63 5.76 3.09
C VAL A 65 -10.71 4.72 3.70
N CYS A 66 -9.57 5.16 4.23
CA CYS A 66 -8.70 4.33 5.03
C CYS A 66 -9.39 4.01 6.36
N ARG A 67 -9.64 2.73 6.62
CA ARG A 67 -10.26 2.28 7.87
C ARG A 67 -9.24 1.97 8.95
N ASN A 68 -8.19 1.24 8.60
CA ASN A 68 -7.10 0.97 9.51
C ASN A 68 -5.80 0.65 8.78
N LEU A 69 -4.69 0.84 9.49
CA LEU A 69 -3.36 0.36 9.16
C LEU A 69 -2.99 -0.70 10.18
N GLN A 70 -2.64 -1.89 9.71
CA GLN A 70 -2.35 -3.02 10.58
C GLN A 70 -1.10 -3.78 10.15
N ASN A 71 -0.48 -4.46 11.09
CA ASN A 71 0.76 -5.22 10.88
C ASN A 71 1.88 -4.42 10.21
N MET A 72 1.95 -3.12 10.49
CA MET A 72 3.10 -2.33 10.05
C MET A 72 4.34 -2.75 10.85
N SER A 73 5.35 -3.21 10.15
CA SER A 73 6.60 -3.65 10.75
C SER A 73 7.81 -3.05 10.05
N PHE A 74 8.86 -2.82 10.82
CA PHE A 74 10.15 -2.35 10.35
C PHE A 74 11.16 -3.49 10.49
N THR A 75 11.73 -3.94 9.38
CA THR A 75 12.71 -5.03 9.39
C THR A 75 14.08 -4.52 9.86
N LYS A 76 14.43 -3.31 9.47
CA LYS A 76 15.67 -2.63 9.85
C LYS A 76 15.55 -1.11 9.66
N PRO A 77 16.44 -0.33 10.32
CA PRO A 77 16.47 1.12 10.16
C PRO A 77 16.79 1.53 8.71
N VAL A 78 16.11 2.56 8.22
CA VAL A 78 16.36 3.12 6.89
C VAL A 78 17.25 4.35 7.01
N GLN A 79 18.36 4.36 6.28
CA GLN A 79 19.35 5.43 6.33
C GLN A 79 19.01 6.58 5.38
N LYS A 80 19.58 7.75 5.68
CA LYS A 80 19.57 8.89 4.76
C LYS A 80 20.16 8.49 3.40
N GLY A 81 19.55 8.94 2.32
CA GLY A 81 19.98 8.66 0.95
C GLY A 81 19.44 7.36 0.37
N THR A 82 18.74 6.55 1.17
CA THR A 82 18.07 5.36 0.64
C THR A 82 16.97 5.76 -0.34
N LEU A 83 16.93 5.07 -1.48
CA LEU A 83 15.82 5.14 -2.43
C LEU A 83 14.82 4.05 -2.06
N LEU A 84 13.71 4.44 -1.44
CA LEU A 84 12.63 3.52 -1.09
C LEU A 84 11.63 3.38 -2.23
N ARG A 85 11.38 2.14 -2.61
CA ARG A 85 10.35 1.74 -3.57
C ARG A 85 9.22 1.08 -2.80
N PHE A 86 8.05 1.69 -2.84
CA PHE A 86 6.84 1.15 -2.23
C PHE A 86 6.07 0.36 -3.28
N LEU A 87 5.86 -0.91 -3.01
CA LEU A 87 5.13 -1.85 -3.85
C LEU A 87 3.79 -2.16 -3.18
N ALA A 88 2.70 -1.80 -3.82
CA ALA A 88 1.37 -1.91 -3.27
C ALA A 88 0.42 -2.68 -4.18
N ARG A 89 -0.32 -3.65 -3.63
CA ARG A 89 -1.33 -4.42 -4.37
C ARG A 89 -2.52 -4.79 -3.49
N VAL A 90 -3.68 -4.93 -4.12
CA VAL A 90 -4.88 -5.44 -3.45
C VAL A 90 -4.70 -6.93 -3.20
N VAL A 91 -4.88 -7.36 -1.96
CA VAL A 91 -4.70 -8.78 -1.54
C VAL A 91 -5.97 -9.43 -1.01
N TYR A 92 -7.01 -8.66 -0.79
CA TYR A 92 -8.33 -9.14 -0.39
C TYR A 92 -9.42 -8.18 -0.87
N THR A 93 -10.56 -8.72 -1.28
CA THR A 93 -11.76 -7.96 -1.62
C THR A 93 -12.97 -8.52 -0.89
N GLY A 94 -13.68 -7.65 -0.17
CA GLY A 94 -15.02 -7.90 0.36
C GLY A 94 -16.06 -7.20 -0.51
N LYS A 95 -17.22 -6.92 0.02
CA LYS A 95 -18.31 -6.25 -0.71
C LYS A 95 -18.07 -4.74 -0.88
N SER A 96 -17.77 -4.05 0.22
CA SER A 96 -17.47 -2.61 0.29
C SER A 96 -16.13 -2.31 0.94
N SER A 97 -15.31 -3.32 1.18
CA SER A 97 -13.98 -3.17 1.76
C SER A 97 -12.97 -4.02 0.99
N PHE A 98 -11.73 -3.61 0.99
CA PHE A 98 -10.61 -4.36 0.44
C PHE A 98 -9.33 -4.05 1.20
N MET A 99 -8.36 -4.94 1.10
CA MET A 99 -7.07 -4.76 1.77
C MET A 99 -5.96 -4.63 0.74
N VAL A 100 -5.06 -3.70 1.02
CA VAL A 100 -3.84 -3.47 0.24
C VAL A 100 -2.64 -3.84 1.08
N MET A 101 -1.79 -4.72 0.55
CA MET A 101 -0.45 -4.98 1.07
C MET A 101 0.52 -3.98 0.49
N VAL A 102 1.30 -3.34 1.35
CA VAL A 102 2.35 -2.41 0.94
C VAL A 102 3.68 -2.86 1.51
N ARG A 103 4.70 -2.92 0.67
CA ARG A 103 6.07 -3.22 1.06
C ARG A 103 7.00 -2.11 0.56
N ALA A 104 7.88 -1.64 1.43
CA ALA A 104 8.93 -0.70 1.06
C ALA A 104 10.27 -1.43 1.00
N VAL A 105 10.88 -1.43 -0.16
CA VAL A 105 12.16 -2.07 -0.44
C VAL A 105 13.20 -1.02 -0.89
N ASP A 106 14.47 -1.34 -0.72
CA ASP A 106 15.55 -0.57 -1.32
C ASP A 106 15.48 -0.73 -2.85
N ALA A 107 15.39 0.37 -3.57
CA ALA A 107 15.27 0.34 -5.04
C ALA A 107 16.53 -0.21 -5.75
N LEU A 108 17.68 -0.20 -5.07
CA LEU A 108 18.94 -0.65 -5.63
C LEU A 108 19.32 -2.09 -5.21
N GLN A 109 18.82 -2.55 -4.06
CA GLN A 109 19.23 -3.83 -3.45
C GLN A 109 18.07 -4.80 -3.23
N ASP A 110 16.82 -4.39 -3.48
CA ASP A 110 15.59 -5.15 -3.19
C ASP A 110 15.44 -5.61 -1.72
N THR A 111 16.16 -4.97 -0.81
CA THR A 111 16.08 -5.27 0.62
C THR A 111 14.77 -4.76 1.19
N LEU A 112 14.00 -5.62 1.84
CA LEU A 112 12.78 -5.24 2.54
C LEU A 112 13.12 -4.43 3.81
N TYR A 113 12.51 -3.26 3.93
CA TYR A 113 12.62 -2.39 5.10
C TYR A 113 11.34 -2.31 5.90
N ILE A 114 10.22 -2.17 5.22
CA ILE A 114 8.93 -1.89 5.86
C ILE A 114 7.84 -2.67 5.12
N GLU A 115 6.87 -3.16 5.85
CA GLU A 115 5.64 -3.72 5.28
C GLU A 115 4.44 -3.40 6.16
N GLY A 116 3.25 -3.41 5.58
CA GLY A 116 2.01 -3.20 6.31
C GLY A 116 0.80 -3.49 5.44
N MET A 117 -0.34 -3.67 6.08
CA MET A 117 -1.63 -3.85 5.42
C MET A 117 -2.58 -2.71 5.76
N ILE A 118 -3.30 -2.24 4.76
CA ILE A 118 -4.27 -1.17 4.90
C ILE A 118 -5.63 -1.69 4.46
N THR A 119 -6.62 -1.51 5.30
CA THR A 119 -8.02 -1.77 4.94
C THR A 119 -8.67 -0.47 4.50
N PHE A 120 -9.20 -0.48 3.28
CA PHE A 120 -10.01 0.58 2.72
C PHE A 120 -11.47 0.17 2.66
N VAL A 121 -12.34 1.16 2.74
CA VAL A 121 -13.80 1.01 2.58
C VAL A 121 -14.27 2.01 1.53
N THR A 122 -15.12 1.55 0.63
CA THR A 122 -15.76 2.42 -0.35
C THR A 122 -17.09 2.94 0.19
N ILE A 123 -17.28 4.24 0.01
CA ILE A 123 -18.48 4.96 0.45
C ILE A 123 -19.03 5.81 -0.70
N ASP A 124 -20.30 6.07 -0.65
CA ASP A 124 -20.92 7.10 -1.47
C ASP A 124 -20.55 8.50 -0.97
N GLY A 125 -20.14 9.39 -1.88
CA GLY A 125 -19.61 10.70 -1.54
C GLY A 125 -20.63 11.63 -0.89
N GLU A 126 -21.92 11.52 -1.25
CA GLU A 126 -22.99 12.35 -0.75
C GLU A 126 -23.61 11.79 0.54
N THR A 127 -24.01 10.52 0.48
CA THR A 127 -24.73 9.87 1.59
C THR A 127 -23.82 9.33 2.68
N ARG A 128 -22.52 9.22 2.41
CA ARG A 128 -21.49 8.63 3.30
C ARG A 128 -21.76 7.18 3.68
N LYS A 129 -22.70 6.52 3.02
CA LYS A 129 -23.01 5.11 3.21
C LYS A 129 -22.03 4.23 2.44
N LYS A 130 -21.81 3.02 2.93
CA LYS A 130 -20.97 2.02 2.24
C LYS A 130 -21.50 1.76 0.83
N ARG A 131 -20.58 1.74 -0.12
CA ARG A 131 -20.85 1.44 -1.53
C ARG A 131 -20.09 0.19 -1.94
N GLU A 132 -20.71 -0.63 -2.77
CA GLU A 132 -20.05 -1.79 -3.37
C GLU A 132 -19.04 -1.35 -4.43
N HIS A 133 -17.82 -1.92 -4.41
CA HIS A 133 -16.74 -1.52 -5.32
C HIS A 133 -16.58 -2.44 -6.53
N HIS A 134 -17.18 -3.64 -6.51
CA HIS A 134 -17.13 -4.65 -7.58
C HIS A 134 -15.71 -5.12 -7.98
N LEU A 135 -14.70 -4.88 -7.14
CA LEU A 135 -13.34 -5.38 -7.40
C LEU A 135 -13.32 -6.89 -7.24
N THR A 136 -12.66 -7.55 -8.18
CA THR A 136 -12.40 -8.98 -8.16
C THR A 136 -10.90 -9.23 -8.22
N LEU A 137 -10.45 -10.30 -7.58
CA LEU A 137 -9.06 -10.73 -7.65
C LEU A 137 -8.95 -11.94 -8.57
N ASP A 138 -8.00 -11.88 -9.49
CA ASP A 138 -7.60 -13.03 -10.28
C ASP A 138 -6.92 -14.10 -9.40
N ALA A 139 -6.66 -15.28 -9.95
CA ALA A 139 -5.88 -16.29 -9.24
C ALA A 139 -4.48 -15.74 -8.90
N PRO A 140 -3.91 -16.08 -7.73
CA PRO A 140 -2.57 -15.65 -7.38
C PRO A 140 -1.55 -16.19 -8.38
N GLN A 141 -0.59 -15.36 -8.76
CA GLN A 141 0.36 -15.70 -9.83
C GLN A 141 1.61 -16.42 -9.33
N ASP A 142 1.95 -16.21 -8.07
CA ASP A 142 3.10 -16.81 -7.43
C ASP A 142 2.83 -17.10 -5.94
N GLU A 143 3.77 -17.82 -5.33
CA GLU A 143 3.69 -18.20 -3.94
C GLU A 143 3.69 -16.99 -2.99
N GLN A 144 4.42 -15.93 -3.32
CA GLN A 144 4.47 -14.72 -2.52
C GLN A 144 3.09 -14.03 -2.44
N GLU A 145 2.42 -13.92 -3.58
CA GLU A 145 1.06 -13.36 -3.63
C GLU A 145 0.07 -14.23 -2.86
N GLN A 146 0.16 -15.55 -3.01
CA GLN A 146 -0.65 -16.49 -2.24
C GLN A 146 -0.48 -16.29 -0.74
N MET A 147 0.76 -16.19 -0.26
CA MET A 147 1.07 -15.94 1.15
C MET A 147 0.50 -14.60 1.65
N GLN A 148 0.59 -13.54 0.84
CA GLN A 148 0.04 -12.22 1.19
C GLN A 148 -1.48 -12.25 1.30
N ARG A 149 -2.17 -12.96 0.41
CA ARG A 149 -3.62 -13.13 0.47
C ARG A 149 -4.07 -13.95 1.69
N GLU A 150 -3.32 -14.99 2.03
CA GLU A 150 -3.58 -15.77 3.25
C GLU A 150 -3.37 -14.94 4.52
N ALA A 151 -2.32 -14.13 4.58
CA ALA A 151 -2.07 -13.21 5.67
C ALA A 151 -3.23 -12.20 5.84
N ALA A 152 -3.74 -11.65 4.74
CA ALA A 152 -4.90 -10.75 4.76
C ALA A 152 -6.15 -11.43 5.32
N ARG A 153 -6.44 -12.66 4.91
CA ARG A 153 -7.58 -13.43 5.44
C ARG A 153 -7.46 -13.70 6.93
N ARG A 154 -6.27 -14.08 7.41
CA ARG A 154 -6.01 -14.29 8.86
C ARG A 154 -6.29 -13.02 9.67
N LEU A 155 -5.87 -11.86 9.20
CA LEU A 155 -6.12 -10.59 9.86
C LEU A 155 -7.62 -10.25 9.93
N LEU A 156 -8.36 -10.54 8.87
CA LEU A 156 -9.82 -10.36 8.87
C LEU A 156 -10.51 -11.24 9.91
N ASP A 157 -10.09 -12.48 10.02
CA ASP A 157 -10.68 -13.43 10.98
C ASP A 157 -10.36 -13.05 12.43
N MET A 158 -9.18 -12.51 12.70
CA MET A 158 -8.82 -11.97 14.01
C MET A 158 -9.66 -10.73 14.38
N ASN A 159 -10.00 -9.90 13.43
CA ASN A 159 -10.77 -8.67 13.66
C ASN A 159 -12.29 -8.89 13.80
N LYS A 160 -12.77 -10.09 13.54
CA LYS A 160 -14.19 -10.48 13.71
C LYS A 160 -14.51 -10.96 15.14
N ARG A 161 -13.52 -11.15 15.99
CA ARG A 161 -13.67 -11.54 17.39
C ARG A 161 -13.67 -10.30 18.29
#